data_5e3a10f12502f81519db894907ca2d97
#
_entry.id   5e3a10f12502f81519db894907ca2d97
#
_cell.length_a   1.000
_cell.length_b   1.000
_cell.length_c   1.000
_cell.angle_alpha   90.00
_cell.angle_beta   90.00
_cell.angle_gamma   90.00
#
_symmetry.space_group_name_H-M   'P 1'
#
loop_
_entity.id
_entity.type
_entity.pdbx_description
1 polymer ?
#
loop_
_entity_poly.entity_id
_entity_poly.type
_entity_poly.pdbx_seq_one_letter_code
_entity_poly.pdbx_strand_id
1 'polypeptide(L)'
;MQFKAFLSIFVFPCIFILFLTSSLVGRDQILSQHLADKNLPALYTFANELRNGQSGEVRGVYIPEIMAAPVIHQPEGNNQFVSSMKNTLTQFDLASQFGSAGFLAHNYLAGQSFSLLEINQIFYLIYGDGQTSTLVVTEILRYQALEPTSTFSEFVDLQNNHHMTTAETFSKIYDRPGQIILQTCIAVGDVSSWGRLFVIAEPFSG
;
A
#
# COMPACT_ATOMS: atom_id res chain seq x y z
N MET A 1 -43.11 -35.92 60.44
CA MET A 1 -42.62 -36.01 59.02
C MET A 1 -42.49 -34.60 58.51
N GLN A 2 -41.28 -34.05 58.53
CA GLN A 2 -41.04 -32.68 58.09
C GLN A 2 -40.36 -32.70 56.68
N PHE A 3 -41.01 -32.09 55.70
CA PHE A 3 -40.46 -31.84 54.41
C PHE A 3 -39.59 -30.55 54.43
N LYS A 4 -38.27 -30.67 54.20
CA LYS A 4 -37.43 -29.53 54.02
C LYS A 4 -37.40 -29.22 52.51
N ALA A 5 -37.88 -28.04 52.11
CA ALA A 5 -37.78 -27.49 50.80
C ALA A 5 -36.36 -26.94 50.59
N PHE A 6 -35.63 -27.45 49.57
CA PHE A 6 -34.36 -26.90 49.11
C PHE A 6 -34.65 -25.77 48.13
N LEU A 7 -34.32 -24.56 48.53
CA LEU A 7 -34.32 -23.37 47.65
C LEU A 7 -32.99 -23.31 46.93
N SER A 8 -32.97 -23.67 45.65
CA SER A 8 -31.79 -23.55 44.78
C SER A 8 -31.72 -22.15 44.21
N ILE A 9 -30.72 -21.37 44.66
CA ILE A 9 -30.44 -20.04 44.15
C ILE A 9 -29.57 -20.21 42.89
N PHE A 10 -30.15 -19.96 41.71
CA PHE A 10 -29.42 -19.80 40.46
C PHE A 10 -28.78 -18.42 40.46
N VAL A 11 -27.47 -18.37 40.70
CA VAL A 11 -26.66 -17.18 40.47
C VAL A 11 -26.19 -17.24 39.00
N PHE A 12 -26.76 -16.39 38.17
CA PHE A 12 -26.29 -16.19 36.77
C PHE A 12 -24.97 -15.43 36.78
N PRO A 13 -23.93 -15.89 36.08
CA PRO A 13 -22.73 -15.11 35.95
C PRO A 13 -22.86 -14.10 34.78
N CYS A 14 -23.34 -12.91 35.12
CA CYS A 14 -23.38 -11.75 34.21
C CYS A 14 -22.04 -10.95 34.15
N ILE A 15 -20.88 -11.61 34.27
CA ILE A 15 -19.60 -10.90 34.39
C ILE A 15 -18.69 -11.10 33.14
N PHE A 16 -19.13 -11.78 32.07
CA PHE A 16 -18.22 -12.11 30.97
C PHE A 16 -18.33 -11.24 29.71
N ILE A 17 -19.14 -10.19 29.65
CA ILE A 17 -19.35 -9.36 28.47
C ILE A 17 -18.60 -8.01 28.53
N LEU A 18 -18.10 -7.59 29.69
CA LEU A 18 -17.44 -6.27 29.85
C LEU A 18 -15.93 -6.22 29.49
N PHE A 19 -15.28 -7.35 29.23
CA PHE A 19 -13.84 -7.37 28.94
C PHE A 19 -13.48 -7.33 27.44
N LEU A 20 -14.44 -7.50 26.52
CA LEU A 20 -14.15 -7.49 25.08
C LEU A 20 -14.27 -6.10 24.44
N THR A 21 -14.91 -5.14 25.08
CA THR A 21 -15.05 -3.79 24.53
C THR A 21 -13.89 -2.85 24.86
N SER A 22 -13.15 -3.13 25.93
CA SER A 22 -12.02 -2.29 26.35
C SER A 22 -10.75 -2.46 25.49
N SER A 23 -10.61 -3.59 24.79
CA SER A 23 -9.43 -3.83 23.95
C SER A 23 -9.52 -3.17 22.56
N LEU A 24 -10.73 -2.92 22.04
CA LEU A 24 -10.90 -2.22 20.75
C LEU A 24 -10.70 -0.71 20.91
N VAL A 25 -11.22 -0.11 21.95
CA VAL A 25 -11.05 1.34 22.23
C VAL A 25 -9.58 1.70 22.47
N GLY A 26 -8.79 0.81 23.07
CA GLY A 26 -7.35 1.04 23.30
C GLY A 26 -6.52 1.00 22.00
N ARG A 27 -6.88 0.15 21.05
CA ARG A 27 -6.19 0.09 19.74
C ARG A 27 -6.44 1.33 18.89
N ASP A 28 -7.68 1.81 18.86
CA ASP A 28 -8.03 3.02 18.11
C ASP A 28 -7.40 4.28 18.71
N GLN A 29 -7.24 4.36 20.04
CA GLN A 29 -6.53 5.47 20.68
C GLN A 29 -5.02 5.41 20.47
N ILE A 30 -4.40 4.23 20.51
CA ILE A 30 -2.97 4.07 20.21
C ILE A 30 -2.72 4.36 18.73
N LEU A 31 -3.60 3.92 17.85
CA LEU A 31 -3.55 4.22 16.42
C LEU A 31 -3.67 5.73 16.20
N SER A 32 -4.67 6.40 16.76
CA SER A 32 -4.88 7.84 16.62
C SER A 32 -3.74 8.69 17.22
N GLN A 33 -3.08 8.26 18.28
CA GLN A 33 -1.89 8.90 18.83
C GLN A 33 -0.66 8.67 17.95
N HIS A 34 -0.49 7.48 17.38
CA HIS A 34 0.57 7.20 16.42
C HIS A 34 0.42 8.00 15.11
N LEU A 35 -0.82 8.40 14.77
CA LEU A 35 -1.20 9.23 13.63
C LEU A 35 -0.80 10.69 13.81
N ALA A 36 -0.96 11.21 15.03
CA ALA A 36 -0.61 12.59 15.36
C ALA A 36 0.91 12.83 15.37
N ASP A 37 1.71 11.78 15.54
CA ASP A 37 3.18 11.87 15.62
C ASP A 37 3.89 11.85 14.24
N LYS A 38 3.20 11.40 13.19
CA LYS A 38 3.69 11.54 11.81
C LYS A 38 3.14 12.85 11.25
N ASN A 39 3.90 13.89 11.25
CA ASN A 39 3.62 15.23 10.69
C ASN A 39 3.22 15.20 9.19
N LEU A 40 2.27 14.32 8.82
CA LEU A 40 1.72 14.29 7.47
C LEU A 40 0.74 15.44 7.31
N PRO A 41 0.82 16.22 6.23
CA PRO A 41 -0.17 17.22 5.93
C PRO A 41 -1.55 16.56 5.78
N ALA A 42 -2.61 17.26 6.10
CA ALA A 42 -3.95 16.77 5.75
C ALA A 42 -4.05 16.56 4.23
N LEU A 43 -4.81 15.55 3.79
CA LEU A 43 -4.98 15.22 2.36
C LEU A 43 -5.30 16.47 1.51
N TYR A 44 -6.23 17.30 1.98
CA TYR A 44 -6.61 18.54 1.27
C TYR A 44 -5.44 19.52 1.13
N THR A 45 -4.66 19.71 2.17
CA THR A 45 -3.47 20.60 2.14
C THR A 45 -2.47 20.08 1.14
N PHE A 46 -2.14 18.80 1.20
CA PHE A 46 -1.19 18.17 0.28
C PHE A 46 -1.68 18.20 -1.17
N ALA A 47 -2.98 17.96 -1.43
CA ALA A 47 -3.56 18.07 -2.75
C ALA A 47 -3.45 19.49 -3.32
N ASN A 48 -3.68 20.51 -2.51
CA ASN A 48 -3.54 21.91 -2.93
C ASN A 48 -2.09 22.30 -3.25
N GLU A 49 -1.11 21.80 -2.50
CA GLU A 49 0.32 22.06 -2.74
C GLU A 49 0.79 21.47 -4.08
N LEU A 50 0.16 20.38 -4.54
CA LEU A 50 0.53 19.73 -5.79
C LEU A 50 -0.20 20.24 -7.03
N ARG A 51 -1.14 21.19 -6.86
CA ARG A 51 -1.94 21.71 -7.98
C ARG A 51 -1.07 22.40 -9.03
N ASN A 52 -1.27 22.04 -10.30
CA ASN A 52 -0.68 22.69 -11.45
C ASN A 52 -1.72 23.03 -12.55
N GLY A 53 -3.02 22.71 -12.29
CA GLY A 53 -4.13 22.97 -13.20
C GLY A 53 -4.36 21.87 -14.25
N GLN A 54 -3.56 20.82 -14.30
CA GLN A 54 -3.69 19.74 -15.28
C GLN A 54 -4.55 18.60 -14.74
N SER A 55 -5.80 18.52 -15.21
CA SER A 55 -6.67 17.38 -14.89
C SER A 55 -6.15 16.09 -15.52
N GLY A 56 -6.24 14.99 -14.79
CA GLY A 56 -5.78 13.67 -15.28
C GLY A 56 -4.26 13.41 -15.13
N GLU A 57 -3.44 14.42 -14.85
CA GLU A 57 -2.05 14.21 -14.46
C GLU A 57 -1.95 13.81 -12.99
N VAL A 58 -1.41 12.63 -12.70
CA VAL A 58 -1.18 12.21 -11.29
C VAL A 58 0.02 12.98 -10.74
N ARG A 59 -0.21 13.72 -9.65
CA ARG A 59 0.79 14.56 -8.99
C ARG A 59 1.23 14.04 -7.63
N GLY A 60 0.42 13.17 -7.01
CA GLY A 60 0.74 12.65 -5.69
C GLY A 60 0.02 11.36 -5.34
N VAL A 61 0.61 10.64 -4.38
CA VAL A 61 0.00 9.52 -3.68
C VAL A 61 -0.06 9.85 -2.20
N TYR A 62 -1.24 9.75 -1.62
CA TYR A 62 -1.46 9.96 -0.21
C TYR A 62 -1.98 8.69 0.44
N ILE A 63 -1.19 8.12 1.33
CA ILE A 63 -1.55 6.95 2.12
C ILE A 63 -1.71 7.43 3.56
N PRO A 64 -2.93 7.48 4.11
CA PRO A 64 -3.18 7.96 5.47
C PRO A 64 -2.20 7.31 6.45
N GLU A 65 -1.60 8.11 7.34
CA GLU A 65 -0.70 7.66 8.40
C GLU A 65 0.67 7.11 7.94
N ILE A 66 0.81 6.83 6.65
CA ILE A 66 2.00 6.18 6.11
C ILE A 66 2.82 7.15 5.28
N MET A 67 2.22 7.83 4.29
CA MET A 67 2.98 8.60 3.32
C MET A 67 2.13 9.68 2.62
N ALA A 68 2.75 10.84 2.38
CA ALA A 68 2.31 11.85 1.42
C ALA A 68 3.47 12.13 0.47
N ALA A 69 3.42 11.59 -0.75
CA ALA A 69 4.54 11.62 -1.69
C ALA A 69 4.14 12.24 -3.03
N PRO A 70 4.83 13.30 -3.50
CA PRO A 70 4.67 13.78 -4.86
C PRO A 70 5.10 12.73 -5.87
N VAL A 71 4.49 12.78 -7.05
CA VAL A 71 4.80 11.93 -8.20
C VAL A 71 5.51 12.78 -9.24
N ILE A 72 6.58 12.24 -9.80
CA ILE A 72 7.26 12.77 -10.99
C ILE A 72 7.21 11.74 -12.11
N HIS A 73 7.22 12.20 -13.35
CA HIS A 73 7.29 11.33 -14.53
C HIS A 73 8.72 10.84 -14.79
N GLN A 74 8.84 9.68 -15.42
CA GLN A 74 10.12 9.26 -15.99
C GLN A 74 10.55 10.25 -17.08
N PRO A 75 11.85 10.59 -17.19
CA PRO A 75 12.35 11.33 -18.32
C PRO A 75 12.14 10.56 -19.62
N GLU A 76 11.82 11.27 -20.69
CA GLU A 76 11.62 10.67 -22.01
C GLU A 76 12.79 9.77 -22.40
N GLY A 77 12.49 8.55 -22.85
CA GLY A 77 13.48 7.55 -23.26
C GLY A 77 14.25 6.87 -22.11
N ASN A 78 13.93 7.17 -20.85
CA ASN A 78 14.60 6.56 -19.69
C ASN A 78 13.61 5.76 -18.80
N ASN A 79 13.17 4.62 -19.30
CA ASN A 79 12.23 3.73 -18.61
C ASN A 79 12.83 3.03 -17.37
N GLN A 80 14.13 3.19 -17.12
CA GLN A 80 14.80 2.63 -15.92
C GLN A 80 14.94 3.66 -14.81
N PHE A 81 14.59 4.91 -15.06
CA PHE A 81 14.70 5.96 -14.07
C PHE A 81 13.75 5.74 -12.90
N VAL A 82 14.31 5.79 -11.69
CA VAL A 82 13.58 5.87 -10.42
C VAL A 82 14.21 7.00 -9.62
N SER A 83 13.39 7.94 -9.16
CA SER A 83 13.85 9.11 -8.41
C SER A 83 14.63 8.74 -7.16
N SER A 84 15.77 9.40 -6.95
CA SER A 84 16.55 9.36 -5.72
C SER A 84 16.14 10.43 -4.70
N MET A 85 15.13 11.26 -5.01
CA MET A 85 14.61 12.25 -4.09
C MET A 85 13.85 11.57 -2.95
N LYS A 86 14.07 12.06 -1.74
CA LYS A 86 13.32 11.58 -0.56
C LYS A 86 11.83 11.81 -0.77
N ASN A 87 11.04 10.85 -0.29
CA ASN A 87 9.59 10.94 -0.27
C ASN A 87 8.95 11.25 -1.64
N THR A 88 9.54 10.76 -2.74
CA THR A 88 9.06 10.99 -4.10
C THR A 88 8.84 9.66 -4.81
N LEU A 89 7.73 9.55 -5.54
CA LEU A 89 7.43 8.42 -6.39
C LEU A 89 7.72 8.78 -7.85
N THR A 90 8.05 7.77 -8.64
CA THR A 90 8.24 7.90 -10.09
C THR A 90 7.11 7.18 -10.81
N GLN A 91 6.37 7.87 -11.66
CA GLN A 91 5.40 7.25 -12.54
C GLN A 91 6.12 6.40 -13.58
N PHE A 92 5.68 5.15 -13.72
CA PHE A 92 6.24 4.18 -14.64
C PHE A 92 5.48 4.21 -15.96
N ASP A 93 6.05 4.86 -16.96
CA ASP A 93 5.36 5.15 -18.23
C ASP A 93 4.96 3.88 -19.00
N LEU A 94 5.77 2.80 -18.90
CA LEU A 94 5.47 1.56 -19.59
C LEU A 94 4.16 0.92 -19.09
N ALA A 95 3.81 1.07 -17.80
CA ALA A 95 2.57 0.55 -17.25
C ALA A 95 1.33 1.13 -17.97
N SER A 96 1.39 2.40 -18.35
CA SER A 96 0.26 3.07 -19.02
C SER A 96 -0.08 2.47 -20.39
N GLN A 97 0.90 1.86 -21.08
CA GLN A 97 0.68 1.17 -22.34
C GLN A 97 -0.18 -0.10 -22.20
N PHE A 98 -0.28 -0.61 -20.98
CA PHE A 98 -1.11 -1.77 -20.61
C PHE A 98 -2.38 -1.38 -19.85
N GLY A 99 -2.68 -0.07 -19.81
CA GLY A 99 -3.89 0.46 -19.20
C GLY A 99 -3.88 0.57 -17.67
N SER A 100 -2.75 0.25 -17.03
CA SER A 100 -2.54 0.44 -15.60
C SER A 100 -1.71 1.69 -15.29
N ALA A 101 -1.65 2.13 -14.02
CA ALA A 101 -0.72 3.16 -13.59
C ALA A 101 0.26 2.59 -12.56
N GLY A 102 1.55 2.59 -12.90
CA GLY A 102 2.62 2.12 -12.04
C GLY A 102 3.35 3.27 -11.34
N PHE A 103 3.72 3.08 -10.08
CA PHE A 103 4.53 4.03 -9.31
C PHE A 103 5.70 3.30 -8.65
N LEU A 104 6.91 3.77 -8.96
CA LEU A 104 8.16 3.17 -8.51
C LEU A 104 8.78 4.00 -7.40
N ALA A 105 9.40 3.33 -6.44
CA ALA A 105 10.25 3.97 -5.44
C ALA A 105 11.34 3.03 -4.94
N HIS A 106 12.49 3.59 -4.56
CA HIS A 106 13.54 2.82 -3.90
C HIS A 106 13.10 2.38 -2.50
N ASN A 107 13.41 1.13 -2.13
CA ASN A 107 13.05 0.53 -0.83
C ASN A 107 13.74 1.15 0.39
N TYR A 108 14.77 1.96 0.20
CA TYR A 108 15.43 2.75 1.24
C TYR A 108 14.96 4.22 1.25
N LEU A 109 14.00 4.59 0.38
CA LEU A 109 13.34 5.90 0.32
C LEU A 109 11.82 5.72 0.50
N ALA A 110 11.00 6.37 -0.33
CA ALA A 110 9.54 6.30 -0.25
C ALA A 110 9.01 4.85 -0.34
N GLY A 111 9.67 3.97 -1.10
CA GLY A 111 9.27 2.57 -1.28
C GLY A 111 9.30 1.72 0.00
N GLN A 112 10.04 2.13 1.04
CA GLN A 112 9.98 1.43 2.35
C GLN A 112 8.55 1.42 2.92
N SER A 113 7.77 2.47 2.64
CA SER A 113 6.40 2.62 3.11
C SER A 113 5.43 1.61 2.48
N PHE A 114 5.75 1.08 1.31
CA PHE A 114 4.87 0.11 0.63
C PHE A 114 4.77 -1.22 1.38
N SER A 115 5.79 -1.58 2.16
CA SER A 115 5.78 -2.78 2.99
C SER A 115 4.82 -2.71 4.19
N LEU A 116 4.34 -1.51 4.52
CA LEU A 116 3.40 -1.25 5.61
C LEU A 116 1.93 -1.34 5.16
N LEU A 117 1.70 -1.44 3.84
CA LEU A 117 0.34 -1.52 3.30
C LEU A 117 -0.26 -2.90 3.53
N GLU A 118 -1.57 -2.92 3.77
CA GLU A 118 -2.36 -4.11 4.02
C GLU A 118 -3.53 -4.20 3.01
N ILE A 119 -4.04 -5.41 2.80
CA ILE A 119 -5.26 -5.64 2.01
C ILE A 119 -6.43 -4.87 2.63
N ASN A 120 -7.28 -4.30 1.79
CA ASN A 120 -8.40 -3.41 2.13
C ASN A 120 -7.99 -2.03 2.65
N GLN A 121 -6.71 -1.69 2.69
CA GLN A 121 -6.29 -0.35 3.05
C GLN A 121 -6.66 0.66 1.96
N ILE A 122 -7.19 1.81 2.38
CA ILE A 122 -7.55 2.92 1.50
C ILE A 122 -6.38 3.87 1.35
N PHE A 123 -6.17 4.36 0.13
CA PHE A 123 -5.26 5.47 -0.16
C PHE A 123 -5.79 6.32 -1.34
N TYR A 124 -5.11 7.41 -1.66
CA TYR A 124 -5.59 8.39 -2.62
C TYR A 124 -4.54 8.72 -3.67
N LEU A 125 -4.96 8.79 -4.94
CA LEU A 125 -4.25 9.53 -5.98
C LEU A 125 -4.69 10.98 -5.95
N ILE A 126 -3.74 11.88 -6.19
CA ILE A 126 -3.98 13.31 -6.28
C ILE A 126 -3.64 13.76 -7.70
N TYR A 127 -4.54 14.48 -8.33
CA TYR A 127 -4.39 15.00 -9.68
C TYR A 127 -4.00 16.48 -9.68
N GLY A 128 -3.46 16.96 -10.81
CA GLY A 128 -2.98 18.31 -10.95
C GLY A 128 -4.07 19.40 -10.86
N ASP A 129 -5.34 19.06 -11.02
CA ASP A 129 -6.47 19.96 -10.73
C ASP A 129 -6.87 19.98 -9.25
N GLY A 130 -6.21 19.16 -8.41
CA GLY A 130 -6.48 19.02 -6.98
C GLY A 130 -7.58 18.03 -6.65
N GLN A 131 -8.15 17.33 -7.65
CA GLN A 131 -9.08 16.24 -7.40
C GLN A 131 -8.34 15.00 -6.88
N THR A 132 -9.09 14.09 -6.25
CA THR A 132 -8.55 12.85 -5.71
C THR A 132 -9.38 11.66 -6.16
N SER A 133 -8.71 10.52 -6.41
CA SER A 133 -9.36 9.22 -6.55
C SER A 133 -9.07 8.37 -5.33
N THR A 134 -10.12 7.77 -4.77
CA THR A 134 -10.01 6.81 -3.66
C THR A 134 -9.73 5.43 -4.21
N LEU A 135 -8.76 4.75 -3.63
CA LEU A 135 -8.30 3.41 -4.01
C LEU A 135 -8.33 2.47 -2.82
N VAL A 136 -8.50 1.20 -3.09
CA VAL A 136 -8.41 0.12 -2.10
C VAL A 136 -7.36 -0.90 -2.53
N VAL A 137 -6.48 -1.31 -1.61
CA VAL A 137 -5.48 -2.36 -1.85
C VAL A 137 -6.19 -3.71 -1.97
N THR A 138 -6.02 -4.38 -3.11
CA THR A 138 -6.63 -5.68 -3.40
C THR A 138 -5.65 -6.83 -3.40
N GLU A 139 -4.38 -6.59 -3.75
CA GLU A 139 -3.35 -7.64 -3.75
C GLU A 139 -2.00 -7.09 -3.27
N ILE A 140 -1.22 -7.94 -2.61
CA ILE A 140 0.18 -7.69 -2.24
C ILE A 140 1.00 -8.88 -2.70
N LEU A 141 1.84 -8.68 -3.71
CA LEU A 141 2.62 -9.73 -4.36
C LEU A 141 4.10 -9.54 -4.07
N ARG A 142 4.80 -10.63 -3.81
CA ARG A 142 6.23 -10.63 -3.51
C ARG A 142 6.93 -11.69 -4.34
N TYR A 143 8.01 -11.27 -5.01
CA TYR A 143 8.81 -12.14 -5.87
C TYR A 143 10.28 -12.05 -5.51
N GLN A 144 10.97 -13.18 -5.49
CA GLN A 144 12.43 -13.21 -5.51
C GLN A 144 12.91 -12.96 -6.93
N ALA A 145 13.87 -12.06 -7.11
CA ALA A 145 14.58 -11.89 -8.38
C ALA A 145 15.74 -12.88 -8.45
N LEU A 146 15.84 -13.66 -9.53
CA LEU A 146 16.95 -14.61 -9.72
C LEU A 146 18.25 -13.91 -10.10
N GLU A 147 18.14 -12.76 -10.76
CA GLU A 147 19.23 -11.84 -11.08
C GLU A 147 18.91 -10.45 -10.51
N PRO A 148 19.19 -10.20 -9.21
CA PRO A 148 18.73 -9.00 -8.50
C PRO A 148 19.09 -7.66 -9.14
N THR A 149 20.22 -7.58 -9.85
CA THR A 149 20.71 -6.36 -10.50
C THR A 149 20.25 -6.20 -11.96
N SER A 150 19.62 -7.24 -12.53
CA SER A 150 19.11 -7.22 -13.90
C SER A 150 17.69 -6.66 -13.96
N THR A 151 17.42 -5.82 -14.96
CA THR A 151 16.06 -5.40 -15.32
C THR A 151 15.28 -6.49 -16.06
N PHE A 152 15.96 -7.54 -16.50
CA PHE A 152 15.41 -8.68 -17.21
C PHE A 152 15.45 -9.96 -16.35
N SER A 153 15.53 -9.81 -15.04
CA SER A 153 15.52 -10.94 -14.12
C SER A 153 14.26 -11.79 -14.29
N GLU A 154 14.42 -13.09 -14.23
CA GLU A 154 13.33 -14.00 -13.94
C GLU A 154 13.00 -13.98 -12.45
N PHE A 155 11.82 -14.47 -12.09
CA PHE A 155 11.31 -14.33 -10.74
C PHE A 155 10.73 -15.64 -10.19
N VAL A 156 10.78 -15.78 -8.87
CA VAL A 156 10.06 -16.82 -8.14
C VAL A 156 8.99 -16.16 -7.28
N ASP A 157 7.74 -16.54 -7.46
CA ASP A 157 6.63 -16.10 -6.63
C ASP A 157 6.77 -16.68 -5.22
N LEU A 158 6.88 -15.81 -4.20
CA LEU A 158 7.12 -16.24 -2.81
C LEU A 158 5.90 -16.86 -2.13
N GLN A 159 4.72 -16.81 -2.75
CA GLN A 159 3.51 -17.44 -2.20
C GLN A 159 3.40 -18.92 -2.58
N ASN A 160 3.85 -19.29 -3.78
CA ASN A 160 3.61 -20.63 -4.33
C ASN A 160 4.86 -21.27 -4.94
N ASN A 161 6.01 -20.58 -4.89
CA ASN A 161 7.30 -20.99 -5.49
C ASN A 161 7.25 -21.18 -7.01
N HIS A 162 6.28 -20.53 -7.69
CA HIS A 162 6.19 -20.60 -9.15
C HIS A 162 7.28 -19.75 -9.79
N HIS A 163 8.01 -20.34 -10.74
CA HIS A 163 9.02 -19.66 -11.54
C HIS A 163 8.36 -18.95 -12.73
N MET A 164 8.71 -17.70 -12.93
CA MET A 164 8.13 -16.84 -13.97
C MET A 164 9.24 -16.10 -14.72
N THR A 165 9.11 -16.03 -16.02
CA THR A 165 9.94 -15.16 -16.84
C THR A 165 9.65 -13.68 -16.53
N THR A 166 10.55 -12.80 -16.97
CA THR A 166 10.35 -11.33 -16.91
C THR A 166 9.03 -10.90 -17.56
N ALA A 167 8.73 -11.47 -18.75
CA ALA A 167 7.53 -11.11 -19.52
C ALA A 167 6.25 -11.57 -18.83
N GLU A 168 6.21 -12.80 -18.30
CA GLU A 168 5.07 -13.32 -17.55
C GLU A 168 4.83 -12.50 -16.27
N THR A 169 5.90 -12.18 -15.54
CA THR A 169 5.79 -11.34 -14.33
C THR A 169 5.29 -9.94 -14.69
N PHE A 170 5.84 -9.34 -15.75
CA PHE A 170 5.40 -8.02 -16.20
C PHE A 170 3.92 -8.02 -16.58
N SER A 171 3.47 -8.98 -17.41
CA SER A 171 2.07 -9.11 -17.81
C SER A 171 1.15 -9.32 -16.60
N LYS A 172 1.50 -10.21 -15.69
CA LYS A 172 0.73 -10.47 -14.46
C LYS A 172 0.55 -9.22 -13.59
N ILE A 173 1.55 -8.34 -13.57
CA ILE A 173 1.55 -7.15 -12.72
C ILE A 173 0.91 -5.95 -13.41
N TYR A 174 1.22 -5.70 -14.70
CA TYR A 174 0.88 -4.43 -15.35
C TYR A 174 -0.23 -4.54 -16.41
N ASP A 175 -0.55 -5.74 -16.93
CA ASP A 175 -1.70 -5.94 -17.81
C ASP A 175 -3.00 -6.02 -16.98
N ARG A 176 -3.30 -4.88 -16.33
CA ARG A 176 -4.41 -4.71 -15.39
C ARG A 176 -5.08 -3.37 -15.61
N PRO A 177 -5.89 -3.22 -16.66
CA PRO A 177 -6.52 -1.95 -17.01
C PRO A 177 -7.29 -1.33 -15.82
N GLY A 178 -7.00 -0.05 -15.55
CA GLY A 178 -7.63 0.71 -14.47
C GLY A 178 -7.08 0.47 -13.07
N GLN A 179 -6.13 -0.46 -12.90
CA GLN A 179 -5.51 -0.71 -11.61
C GLN A 179 -4.27 0.17 -11.38
N ILE A 180 -3.95 0.36 -10.12
CA ILE A 180 -2.79 1.12 -9.64
C ILE A 180 -1.79 0.16 -9.01
N ILE A 181 -0.53 0.28 -9.40
CA ILE A 181 0.54 -0.59 -8.91
C ILE A 181 1.62 0.25 -8.23
N LEU A 182 1.89 0.00 -6.96
CA LEU A 182 3.05 0.52 -6.25
C LEU A 182 4.13 -0.55 -6.24
N GLN A 183 5.32 -0.24 -6.77
CA GLN A 183 6.42 -1.19 -6.85
C GLN A 183 7.67 -0.68 -6.12
N THR A 184 8.30 -1.59 -5.38
CA THR A 184 9.62 -1.37 -4.77
C THR A 184 10.44 -2.66 -4.76
N CYS A 185 11.72 -2.56 -4.41
CA CYS A 185 12.57 -3.72 -4.17
C CYS A 185 12.34 -4.29 -2.76
N ILE A 186 12.68 -5.58 -2.59
CA ILE A 186 12.82 -6.24 -1.30
C ILE A 186 14.32 -6.45 -1.07
N ALA A 187 14.83 -6.06 0.10
CA ALA A 187 16.21 -6.30 0.50
C ALA A 187 16.28 -7.57 1.38
N VAL A 188 17.32 -8.38 1.20
CA VAL A 188 17.66 -9.51 2.06
C VAL A 188 19.17 -9.52 2.26
N GLY A 189 19.62 -9.43 3.51
CA GLY A 189 21.03 -9.24 3.84
C GLY A 189 21.60 -8.00 3.14
N ASP A 190 22.72 -8.15 2.48
CA ASP A 190 23.40 -7.07 1.75
C ASP A 190 22.87 -6.84 0.32
N VAL A 191 21.88 -7.62 -0.12
CA VAL A 191 21.32 -7.52 -1.47
C VAL A 191 20.06 -6.64 -1.44
N SER A 192 20.21 -5.35 -1.74
CA SER A 192 19.13 -4.36 -1.68
C SER A 192 17.98 -4.58 -2.68
N SER A 193 18.23 -5.31 -3.76
CA SER A 193 17.27 -5.60 -4.84
C SER A 193 16.96 -7.10 -4.96
N TRP A 194 17.13 -7.88 -3.88
CA TRP A 194 16.91 -9.32 -3.84
C TRP A 194 15.54 -9.75 -4.40
N GLY A 195 14.52 -8.92 -4.21
CA GLY A 195 13.18 -9.22 -4.71
C GLY A 195 12.41 -7.97 -5.12
N ARG A 196 11.13 -8.18 -5.45
CA ARG A 196 10.18 -7.11 -5.80
C ARG A 196 8.92 -7.27 -4.99
N LEU A 197 8.43 -6.14 -4.49
CA LEU A 197 7.13 -5.99 -3.84
C LEU A 197 6.23 -5.18 -4.77
N PHE A 198 5.04 -5.69 -5.02
CA PHE A 198 3.97 -5.00 -5.73
C PHE A 198 2.74 -4.92 -4.83
N VAL A 199 2.21 -3.72 -4.66
CA VAL A 199 0.93 -3.47 -4.03
C VAL A 199 -0.03 -3.04 -5.14
N ILE A 200 -1.09 -3.79 -5.33
CA ILE A 200 -2.09 -3.57 -6.37
C ILE A 200 -3.35 -3.02 -5.73
N ALA A 201 -3.91 -1.99 -6.33
CA ALA A 201 -5.10 -1.33 -5.84
C ALA A 201 -6.07 -1.03 -6.98
N GLU A 202 -7.34 -0.92 -6.63
CA GLU A 202 -8.43 -0.63 -7.54
C GLU A 202 -9.16 0.63 -7.10
N PRO A 203 -9.88 1.34 -8.02
CA PRO A 203 -10.80 2.38 -7.63
C PRO A 203 -11.83 1.86 -6.62
N PHE A 204 -11.94 2.56 -5.50
CA PHE A 204 -12.91 2.21 -4.48
C PHE A 204 -14.32 2.60 -4.95
N SER A 205 -15.18 1.60 -5.17
CA SER A 205 -16.60 1.76 -5.45
C SER A 205 -17.34 1.62 -4.12
N GLY A 206 -17.63 2.76 -3.44
CA GLY A 206 -18.41 2.80 -2.21
C GLY A 206 -19.91 2.59 -2.43
#